data_1646f1477fd590ddb1758b17fc7db3a8
#
_entry.id   1646f1477fd590ddb1758b17fc7db3a8
#
_cell.length_a   1.000
_cell.length_b   1.000
_cell.length_c   1.000
_cell.angle_alpha   90.00
_cell.angle_beta   90.00
_cell.angle_gamma   90.00
#
_symmetry.space_group_name_H-M   'P 1'
#
loop_
_entity.id
_entity.type
_entity.pdbx_description
1 polymer ?
#
loop_
_entity_poly.entity_id
_entity_poly.type
_entity_poly.pdbx_seq_one_letter_code
_entity_poly.pdbx_strand_id
1 'polypeptide(L)'
;NQVRSNDGGTVSGRISMNNPNLQQLPSRDPELGPMIRRLFLPEEGRQWAAIDFSQQEPRIMTHYAKVFSDFKNETLPGVDAFIKEYQDNPKADFHSMVAEMAGIDRKRGKTISLALLYGMGIKKLAVELGISDEEAKQLTADYHEKVPFVKMLTKGVQKRLEDPRSSGSIRSLKGRKCRFDLWEPATFEMHKALPKAEAIAAHGPTTRLKRSYTYKALNRLIQASAAAMTKPAMVDVCEAGDIPLLQIHDELAFSVEDKRHAEMLAHLMENAVELTVPNHCDIEIGPSWGEAVEN
;
A
#
# COMPACT_ATOMS: atom_id res chain seq x y z
N ASN A 1 18.73 9.01 -2.60
CA ASN A 1 17.27 8.93 -2.75
C ASN A 1 16.72 10.27 -3.19
N GLN A 2 16.48 10.45 -4.49
CA GLN A 2 15.90 11.69 -4.98
C GLN A 2 14.62 11.37 -5.75
N VAL A 3 13.51 11.93 -5.28
CA VAL A 3 12.33 12.09 -6.12
C VAL A 3 12.66 13.21 -7.10
N ARG A 4 13.12 12.89 -8.30
CA ARG A 4 13.40 13.87 -9.34
C ARG A 4 12.08 14.34 -9.93
N SER A 5 11.76 15.61 -9.76
CA SER A 5 10.53 16.21 -10.29
C SER A 5 10.46 16.19 -11.83
N ASN A 6 11.61 16.22 -12.51
CA ASN A 6 11.68 16.26 -13.97
C ASN A 6 11.76 14.88 -14.63
N ASP A 7 12.18 13.84 -13.91
CA ASP A 7 12.30 12.47 -14.43
C ASP A 7 11.14 11.57 -13.94
N GLY A 8 10.06 12.20 -13.50
CA GLY A 8 8.83 11.49 -13.25
C GLY A 8 8.72 10.74 -11.93
N GLY A 9 9.52 10.90 -10.93
CA GLY A 9 9.39 10.32 -9.58
C GLY A 9 8.22 9.33 -9.37
N THR A 10 7.92 8.85 -8.20
CA THR A 10 6.78 7.96 -7.99
C THR A 10 5.48 8.75 -7.89
N VAL A 11 4.42 8.31 -8.58
CA VAL A 11 3.08 8.93 -8.51
C VAL A 11 2.52 8.91 -7.07
N SER A 12 2.83 7.87 -6.31
CA SER A 12 2.42 7.71 -4.91
C SER A 12 3.22 8.61 -3.94
N GLY A 13 4.40 9.08 -4.33
CA GLY A 13 5.33 9.75 -3.42
C GLY A 13 6.18 8.80 -2.58
N ARG A 14 6.15 7.49 -2.86
CA ARG A 14 7.15 6.55 -2.32
C ARG A 14 8.55 7.01 -2.72
N ILE A 15 9.52 6.79 -1.87
CA ILE A 15 10.93 7.02 -2.18
C ILE A 15 11.35 5.98 -3.23
N SER A 16 12.15 6.40 -4.19
CA SER A 16 12.77 5.52 -5.17
C SER A 16 14.28 5.69 -5.16
N MET A 17 15.00 4.61 -5.37
CA MET A 17 16.46 4.58 -5.43
C MET A 17 16.93 4.29 -6.85
N ASN A 18 18.07 4.87 -7.22
CA ASN A 18 18.80 4.54 -8.44
C ASN A 18 20.31 4.67 -8.19
N ASN A 19 21.10 3.95 -8.97
CA ASN A 19 22.55 3.96 -9.00
C ASN A 19 23.23 3.72 -7.62
N PRO A 20 23.07 2.53 -7.01
CA PRO A 20 22.22 1.39 -7.36
C PRO A 20 20.80 1.51 -6.80
N ASN A 21 19.87 0.69 -7.34
CA ASN A 21 18.54 0.55 -6.77
C ASN A 21 18.53 -0.53 -5.68
N LEU A 22 18.80 -0.13 -4.45
CA LEU A 22 18.84 -1.04 -3.30
C LEU A 22 17.46 -1.60 -2.90
N GLN A 23 16.36 -0.99 -3.39
CA GLN A 23 14.99 -1.49 -3.16
C GLN A 23 14.64 -2.70 -4.04
N GLN A 24 15.50 -3.06 -5.00
CA GLN A 24 15.33 -4.19 -5.90
C GLN A 24 16.35 -5.31 -5.65
N LEU A 25 17.00 -5.33 -4.50
CA LEU A 25 17.86 -6.44 -4.13
C LEU A 25 17.04 -7.74 -4.06
N PRO A 26 17.59 -8.88 -4.52
CA PRO A 26 16.89 -10.16 -4.52
C PRO A 26 16.43 -10.53 -3.11
N SER A 27 15.13 -10.54 -2.88
CA SER A 27 14.54 -10.93 -1.59
C SER A 27 13.84 -12.28 -1.64
N ARG A 28 13.47 -12.71 -2.85
CA ARG A 28 12.68 -13.94 -3.04
C ARG A 28 13.54 -15.16 -3.33
N ASP A 29 14.79 -14.95 -3.72
CA ASP A 29 15.74 -16.03 -3.94
C ASP A 29 16.33 -16.45 -2.58
N PRO A 30 16.16 -17.72 -2.17
CA PRO A 30 16.55 -18.18 -0.84
C PRO A 30 18.08 -18.23 -0.62
N GLU A 31 18.88 -18.24 -1.67
CA GLU A 31 20.34 -18.27 -1.61
C GLU A 31 20.94 -16.87 -1.84
N LEU A 32 20.59 -16.24 -2.95
CA LEU A 32 21.15 -14.93 -3.35
C LEU A 32 20.67 -13.80 -2.43
N GLY A 33 19.43 -13.86 -1.98
CA GLY A 33 18.87 -12.84 -1.09
C GLY A 33 19.69 -12.66 0.18
N PRO A 34 19.78 -13.67 1.03
CA PRO A 34 20.59 -13.60 2.25
C PRO A 34 22.08 -13.33 1.99
N MET A 35 22.65 -13.93 0.94
CA MET A 35 24.07 -13.73 0.60
C MET A 35 24.41 -12.26 0.31
N ILE A 36 23.56 -11.57 -0.48
CA ILE A 36 23.79 -10.16 -0.80
C ILE A 36 23.49 -9.28 0.41
N ARG A 37 22.42 -9.58 1.16
CA ARG A 37 22.02 -8.80 2.34
C ARG A 37 23.04 -8.90 3.46
N ARG A 38 23.78 -9.98 3.61
CA ARG A 38 24.89 -10.13 4.57
C ARG A 38 26.04 -9.15 4.35
N LEU A 39 26.13 -8.50 3.18
CA LEU A 39 27.12 -7.45 2.92
C LEU A 39 26.76 -6.11 3.58
N PHE A 40 25.54 -5.96 4.08
CA PHE A 40 25.09 -4.76 4.78
C PHE A 40 25.20 -4.98 6.27
N LEU A 41 26.15 -4.27 6.86
CA LEU A 41 26.53 -4.41 8.26
C LEU A 41 26.07 -3.18 9.07
N PRO A 42 25.79 -3.34 10.36
CA PRO A 42 25.64 -2.20 11.29
C PRO A 42 26.99 -1.54 11.54
N GLU A 43 27.00 -0.48 12.32
CA GLU A 43 28.22 0.10 12.86
C GLU A 43 28.94 -0.88 13.80
N GLU A 44 30.26 -0.70 13.95
CA GLU A 44 31.07 -1.57 14.82
C GLU A 44 30.53 -1.60 16.26
N GLY A 45 30.37 -2.79 16.80
CA GLY A 45 29.84 -3.03 18.13
C GLY A 45 28.31 -2.93 18.26
N ARG A 46 27.60 -2.74 17.16
CA ARG A 46 26.13 -2.65 17.11
C ARG A 46 25.49 -3.82 16.37
N GLN A 47 24.18 -3.86 16.36
CA GLN A 47 23.38 -4.84 15.64
C GLN A 47 22.58 -4.17 14.51
N TRP A 48 22.34 -4.90 13.44
CA TRP A 48 21.38 -4.51 12.40
C TRP A 48 19.96 -4.69 12.93
N ALA A 49 19.12 -3.69 12.80
CA ALA A 49 17.69 -3.82 13.00
C ALA A 49 16.94 -3.42 11.72
N ALA A 50 16.10 -4.31 11.21
CA ALA A 50 15.11 -4.01 10.19
C ALA A 50 13.75 -3.87 10.86
N ILE A 51 13.12 -2.72 10.70
CA ILE A 51 11.84 -2.38 11.33
C ILE A 51 10.83 -2.08 10.21
N ASP A 52 9.84 -2.96 10.04
CA ASP A 52 8.86 -2.92 8.96
C ASP A 52 7.45 -2.67 9.46
N PHE A 53 6.69 -1.81 8.80
CA PHE A 53 5.27 -1.63 9.12
C PHE A 53 4.47 -2.89 8.77
N SER A 54 4.04 -3.62 9.79
CA SER A 54 3.21 -4.81 9.63
C SER A 54 1.90 -4.48 8.93
N GLN A 55 1.73 -5.03 7.72
CA GLN A 55 0.51 -4.89 6.92
C GLN A 55 0.03 -3.43 6.75
N GLN A 56 0.94 -2.53 6.45
CA GLN A 56 0.68 -1.09 6.33
C GLN A 56 -0.52 -0.77 5.42
N GLU A 57 -0.58 -1.34 4.21
CA GLU A 57 -1.64 -1.06 3.23
C GLU A 57 -3.02 -1.57 3.67
N PRO A 58 -3.19 -2.78 4.22
CA PRO A 58 -4.45 -3.24 4.83
C PRO A 58 -4.96 -2.37 5.98
N ARG A 59 -4.08 -1.90 6.86
CA ARG A 59 -4.46 -1.01 7.97
C ARG A 59 -4.94 0.35 7.46
N ILE A 60 -4.25 0.92 6.49
CA ILE A 60 -4.67 2.16 5.83
C ILE A 60 -6.02 1.96 5.12
N MET A 61 -6.23 0.82 4.48
CA MET A 61 -7.51 0.51 3.83
C MET A 61 -8.65 0.45 4.85
N THR A 62 -8.44 -0.22 5.97
CA THR A 62 -9.42 -0.31 7.07
C THR A 62 -9.71 1.07 7.66
N HIS A 63 -8.68 1.89 7.88
CA HIS A 63 -8.83 3.29 8.29
C HIS A 63 -9.71 4.09 7.32
N TYR A 64 -9.43 4.04 6.01
CA TYR A 64 -10.25 4.76 5.03
C TYR A 64 -11.67 4.21 4.93
N ALA A 65 -11.88 2.92 5.14
CA ALA A 65 -13.22 2.36 5.18
C ALA A 65 -14.03 2.93 6.36
N LYS A 66 -13.40 3.10 7.53
CA LYS A 66 -14.01 3.77 8.69
C LYS A 66 -14.29 5.24 8.42
N VAL A 67 -13.31 6.00 7.95
CA VAL A 67 -13.46 7.42 7.59
C VAL A 67 -14.57 7.63 6.55
N PHE A 68 -14.66 6.73 5.56
CA PHE A 68 -15.72 6.78 4.56
C PHE A 68 -17.10 6.47 5.16
N SER A 69 -17.18 5.50 6.09
CA SER A 69 -18.40 5.18 6.85
C SER A 69 -18.90 6.41 7.63
N ASP A 70 -17.99 7.05 8.38
CA ASP A 70 -18.32 8.22 9.20
C ASP A 70 -18.77 9.42 8.33
N PHE A 71 -18.08 9.64 7.20
CA PHE A 71 -18.47 10.69 6.24
C PHE A 71 -19.85 10.45 5.63
N LYS A 72 -20.21 9.19 5.40
CA LYS A 72 -21.52 8.80 4.86
C LYS A 72 -22.61 8.72 5.92
N ASN A 73 -22.26 8.74 7.19
CA ASN A 73 -23.12 8.40 8.32
C ASN A 73 -23.79 7.02 8.15
N GLU A 74 -23.02 6.08 7.55
CA GLU A 74 -23.46 4.72 7.25
C GLU A 74 -22.26 3.78 7.39
N THR A 75 -22.31 2.84 8.34
CA THR A 75 -21.23 1.89 8.55
C THR A 75 -21.11 0.92 7.37
N LEU A 76 -19.94 0.87 6.76
CA LEU A 76 -19.67 -0.13 5.74
C LEU A 76 -19.66 -1.53 6.36
N PRO A 77 -20.42 -2.49 5.81
CA PRO A 77 -20.51 -3.83 6.38
C PRO A 77 -19.15 -4.51 6.54
N GLY A 78 -18.89 -5.04 7.73
CA GLY A 78 -17.69 -5.78 8.07
C GLY A 78 -16.50 -4.93 8.54
N VAL A 79 -16.51 -3.61 8.37
CA VAL A 79 -15.35 -2.78 8.76
C VAL A 79 -15.09 -2.78 10.26
N ASP A 80 -16.15 -2.72 11.07
CA ASP A 80 -16.02 -2.69 12.53
C ASP A 80 -15.41 -3.99 13.10
N ALA A 81 -15.67 -5.13 12.45
CA ALA A 81 -15.06 -6.41 12.84
C ALA A 81 -13.54 -6.38 12.62
N PHE A 82 -13.07 -5.84 11.49
CA PHE A 82 -11.63 -5.68 11.23
C PHE A 82 -10.98 -4.68 12.18
N ILE A 83 -11.66 -3.57 12.50
CA ILE A 83 -11.16 -2.59 13.46
C ILE A 83 -11.01 -3.24 14.83
N LYS A 84 -12.05 -3.94 15.29
CA LYS A 84 -12.04 -4.63 16.58
C LYS A 84 -10.91 -5.66 16.65
N GLU A 85 -10.74 -6.47 15.61
CA GLU A 85 -9.68 -7.48 15.57
C GLU A 85 -8.29 -6.84 15.69
N TYR A 86 -8.01 -5.74 14.97
CA TYR A 86 -6.75 -5.03 15.11
C TYR A 86 -6.55 -4.36 16.48
N GLN A 87 -7.64 -3.93 17.15
CA GLN A 87 -7.57 -3.36 18.49
C GLN A 87 -7.33 -4.44 19.55
N ASP A 88 -7.97 -5.59 19.43
CA ASP A 88 -7.81 -6.73 20.34
C ASP A 88 -6.46 -7.45 20.12
N ASN A 89 -5.98 -7.49 18.87
CA ASN A 89 -4.73 -8.12 18.48
C ASN A 89 -3.98 -7.25 17.45
N PRO A 90 -3.06 -6.37 17.87
CA PRO A 90 -2.26 -5.55 16.96
C PRO A 90 -1.44 -6.32 15.92
N LYS A 91 -1.15 -7.61 16.17
CA LYS A 91 -0.47 -8.51 15.23
C LYS A 91 -1.43 -9.28 14.30
N ALA A 92 -2.74 -9.00 14.34
CA ALA A 92 -3.72 -9.66 13.47
C ALA A 92 -3.33 -9.56 12.00
N ASP A 93 -3.41 -10.68 11.28
CA ASP A 93 -3.08 -10.75 9.86
C ASP A 93 -4.34 -10.61 8.98
N PHE A 94 -4.46 -9.48 8.29
CA PHE A 94 -5.56 -9.19 7.39
C PHE A 94 -5.82 -10.32 6.39
N HIS A 95 -4.77 -10.90 5.84
CA HIS A 95 -4.92 -11.97 4.85
C HIS A 95 -5.44 -13.28 5.45
N SER A 96 -5.10 -13.56 6.70
CA SER A 96 -5.67 -14.68 7.46
C SER A 96 -7.13 -14.42 7.80
N MET A 97 -7.48 -13.22 8.24
CA MET A 97 -8.88 -12.83 8.49
C MET A 97 -9.73 -12.98 7.22
N VAL A 98 -9.25 -12.51 6.09
CA VAL A 98 -9.92 -12.67 4.79
C VAL A 98 -10.01 -14.12 4.37
N ALA A 99 -8.95 -14.90 4.56
CA ALA A 99 -8.90 -16.31 4.22
C ALA A 99 -9.94 -17.13 5.03
N GLU A 100 -10.02 -16.87 6.33
CA GLU A 100 -11.01 -17.49 7.22
C GLU A 100 -12.44 -17.13 6.81
N MET A 101 -12.71 -15.82 6.59
CA MET A 101 -14.04 -15.36 6.16
C MET A 101 -14.46 -15.95 4.81
N ALA A 102 -13.52 -16.08 3.87
CA ALA A 102 -13.79 -16.59 2.54
C ALA A 102 -13.72 -18.13 2.43
N GLY A 103 -13.26 -18.83 3.48
CA GLY A 103 -13.10 -20.29 3.49
C GLY A 103 -11.98 -20.78 2.53
N ILE A 104 -10.90 -19.98 2.39
CA ILE A 104 -9.75 -20.28 1.53
C ILE A 104 -8.45 -20.29 2.35
N ASP A 105 -7.37 -20.79 1.76
CA ASP A 105 -6.06 -20.72 2.40
C ASP A 105 -5.49 -19.29 2.41
N ARG A 106 -4.56 -19.01 3.34
CA ARG A 106 -3.95 -17.67 3.53
C ARG A 106 -3.23 -17.16 2.28
N LYS A 107 -2.58 -18.05 1.52
CA LYS A 107 -1.84 -17.65 0.30
C LYS A 107 -2.80 -17.13 -0.77
N ARG A 108 -3.94 -17.82 -0.96
CA ARG A 108 -5.02 -17.35 -1.85
C ARG A 108 -5.65 -16.07 -1.30
N GLY A 109 -5.91 -16.00 0.01
CA GLY A 109 -6.41 -14.81 0.69
C GLY A 109 -5.52 -13.59 0.46
N LYS A 110 -4.20 -13.75 0.56
CA LYS A 110 -3.21 -12.70 0.25
C LYS A 110 -3.28 -12.30 -1.22
N THR A 111 -3.24 -13.27 -2.13
CA THR A 111 -3.23 -13.00 -3.57
C THR A 111 -4.48 -12.25 -4.01
N ILE A 112 -5.68 -12.69 -3.59
CA ILE A 112 -6.93 -12.03 -3.97
C ILE A 112 -7.06 -10.63 -3.36
N SER A 113 -6.70 -10.46 -2.09
CA SER A 113 -6.76 -9.16 -1.42
C SER A 113 -5.89 -8.13 -2.12
N LEU A 114 -4.64 -8.49 -2.44
CA LEU A 114 -3.72 -7.62 -3.17
C LEU A 114 -4.18 -7.37 -4.61
N ALA A 115 -4.62 -8.42 -5.31
CA ALA A 115 -5.11 -8.31 -6.68
C ALA A 115 -6.27 -7.31 -6.78
N LEU A 116 -7.24 -7.41 -5.90
CA LEU A 116 -8.40 -6.52 -5.89
C LEU A 116 -8.04 -5.10 -5.45
N LEU A 117 -7.14 -4.96 -4.47
CA LEU A 117 -6.61 -3.66 -4.06
C LEU A 117 -5.88 -2.95 -5.21
N TYR A 118 -5.13 -3.70 -6.01
CA TYR A 118 -4.41 -3.16 -7.17
C TYR A 118 -5.26 -3.06 -8.45
N GLY A 119 -6.55 -3.42 -8.39
CA GLY A 119 -7.46 -3.35 -9.52
C GLY A 119 -7.14 -4.36 -10.62
N MET A 120 -6.62 -5.52 -10.23
CA MET A 120 -6.34 -6.62 -11.15
C MET A 120 -7.65 -7.17 -11.74
N GLY A 121 -7.68 -7.39 -13.05
CA GLY A 121 -8.82 -8.02 -13.71
C GLY A 121 -8.86 -9.54 -13.52
N ILE A 122 -10.04 -10.13 -13.68
CA ILE A 122 -10.31 -11.57 -13.47
C ILE A 122 -9.31 -12.47 -14.21
N LYS A 123 -9.08 -12.22 -15.51
CA LYS A 123 -8.14 -13.03 -16.32
C LYS A 123 -6.72 -13.07 -15.74
N LYS A 124 -6.23 -11.93 -15.27
CA LYS A 124 -4.90 -11.87 -14.65
C LYS A 124 -4.88 -12.55 -13.29
N LEU A 125 -5.94 -12.43 -12.50
CA LEU A 125 -6.11 -13.13 -11.23
C LEU A 125 -6.15 -14.65 -11.44
N ALA A 126 -6.86 -15.13 -12.46
CA ALA A 126 -6.92 -16.55 -12.83
C ALA A 126 -5.52 -17.12 -13.13
N VAL A 127 -4.74 -16.41 -13.92
CA VAL A 127 -3.34 -16.79 -14.24
C VAL A 127 -2.48 -16.81 -12.96
N GLU A 128 -2.58 -15.80 -12.12
CA GLU A 128 -1.78 -15.69 -10.88
C GLU A 128 -2.08 -16.82 -9.88
N LEU A 129 -3.35 -17.24 -9.82
CA LEU A 129 -3.79 -18.33 -8.95
C LEU A 129 -3.70 -19.72 -9.60
N GLY A 130 -3.47 -19.82 -10.92
CA GLY A 130 -3.46 -21.08 -11.64
C GLY A 130 -4.84 -21.74 -11.71
N ILE A 131 -5.92 -20.95 -11.82
CA ILE A 131 -7.32 -21.40 -11.88
C ILE A 131 -8.00 -20.89 -13.16
N SER A 132 -9.22 -21.37 -13.44
CA SER A 132 -10.02 -20.88 -14.58
C SER A 132 -10.56 -19.47 -14.36
N ASP A 133 -10.97 -18.80 -15.45
CA ASP A 133 -11.61 -17.47 -15.38
C ASP A 133 -12.92 -17.52 -14.58
N GLU A 134 -13.67 -18.61 -14.69
CA GLU A 134 -14.92 -18.85 -13.96
C GLU A 134 -14.67 -18.98 -12.46
N GLU A 135 -13.68 -19.78 -12.06
CA GLU A 135 -13.29 -19.94 -10.65
C GLU A 135 -12.78 -18.62 -10.07
N ALA A 136 -11.96 -17.86 -10.83
CA ALA A 136 -11.47 -16.55 -10.39
C ALA A 136 -12.63 -15.53 -10.22
N LYS A 137 -13.64 -15.59 -11.10
CA LYS A 137 -14.84 -14.77 -11.02
C LYS A 137 -15.68 -15.13 -9.77
N GLN A 138 -15.88 -16.42 -9.52
CA GLN A 138 -16.60 -16.87 -8.33
C GLN A 138 -15.85 -16.47 -7.05
N LEU A 139 -14.56 -16.74 -6.98
CA LEU A 139 -13.72 -16.36 -5.83
C LEU A 139 -13.75 -14.85 -5.56
N THR A 140 -13.76 -14.03 -6.62
CA THR A 140 -13.91 -12.58 -6.48
C THR A 140 -15.29 -12.18 -5.96
N ALA A 141 -16.35 -12.88 -6.36
CA ALA A 141 -17.70 -12.63 -5.88
C ALA A 141 -17.81 -12.99 -4.39
N ASP A 142 -17.31 -14.15 -4.00
CA ASP A 142 -17.29 -14.64 -2.61
C ASP A 142 -16.49 -13.71 -1.70
N TYR A 143 -15.31 -13.25 -2.17
CA TYR A 143 -14.53 -12.24 -1.46
C TYR A 143 -15.34 -10.95 -1.22
N HIS A 144 -16.02 -10.44 -2.25
CA HIS A 144 -16.81 -9.22 -2.10
C HIS A 144 -18.08 -9.40 -1.28
N GLU A 145 -18.59 -10.62 -1.14
CA GLU A 145 -19.69 -10.94 -0.24
C GLU A 145 -19.21 -10.96 1.22
N LYS A 146 -18.04 -11.54 1.47
CA LYS A 146 -17.45 -11.68 2.81
C LYS A 146 -16.75 -10.41 3.30
N VAL A 147 -16.15 -9.64 2.39
CA VAL A 147 -15.43 -8.38 2.70
C VAL A 147 -16.01 -7.22 1.87
N PRO A 148 -17.29 -6.88 2.06
CA PRO A 148 -18.00 -5.95 1.18
C PRO A 148 -17.47 -4.52 1.24
N PHE A 149 -16.90 -4.08 2.37
CA PHE A 149 -16.40 -2.73 2.53
C PHE A 149 -15.29 -2.37 1.53
N VAL A 150 -14.46 -3.34 1.11
CA VAL A 150 -13.40 -3.10 0.13
C VAL A 150 -13.98 -2.66 -1.22
N LYS A 151 -15.02 -3.37 -1.69
CA LYS A 151 -15.74 -3.02 -2.92
C LYS A 151 -16.46 -1.68 -2.81
N MET A 152 -17.10 -1.43 -1.67
CA MET A 152 -17.86 -0.19 -1.43
C MET A 152 -16.90 1.01 -1.36
N LEU A 153 -15.77 0.90 -0.66
CA LEU A 153 -14.74 1.93 -0.61
C LEU A 153 -14.16 2.20 -2.00
N THR A 154 -13.80 1.14 -2.75
CA THR A 154 -13.29 1.27 -4.12
C THR A 154 -14.24 2.06 -5.00
N LYS A 155 -15.53 1.66 -5.02
CA LYS A 155 -16.56 2.36 -5.80
C LYS A 155 -16.79 3.80 -5.32
N GLY A 156 -16.74 4.03 -4.02
CA GLY A 156 -16.91 5.36 -3.44
C GLY A 156 -15.83 6.34 -3.88
N VAL A 157 -14.56 5.92 -3.80
CA VAL A 157 -13.41 6.73 -4.23
C VAL A 157 -13.44 6.94 -5.75
N GLN A 158 -13.76 5.91 -6.53
CA GLN A 158 -13.87 5.99 -7.99
C GLN A 158 -14.98 6.95 -8.41
N LYS A 159 -16.19 6.80 -7.87
CA LYS A 159 -17.35 7.67 -8.17
C LYS A 159 -17.06 9.14 -7.88
N ARG A 160 -16.31 9.45 -6.81
CA ARG A 160 -15.89 10.83 -6.51
C ARG A 160 -15.02 11.43 -7.62
N LEU A 161 -14.15 10.63 -8.25
CA LEU A 161 -13.31 11.09 -9.37
C LEU A 161 -14.07 11.19 -10.68
N GLU A 162 -15.09 10.36 -10.87
CA GLU A 162 -15.93 10.34 -12.08
C GLU A 162 -16.95 11.49 -12.11
N ASP A 163 -17.25 12.12 -10.96
CA ASP A 163 -18.09 13.31 -10.92
C ASP A 163 -17.41 14.44 -11.71
N PRO A 164 -18.05 14.97 -12.76
CA PRO A 164 -17.48 16.05 -13.58
C PRO A 164 -17.15 17.32 -12.80
N ARG A 165 -17.84 17.54 -11.66
CA ARG A 165 -17.63 18.69 -10.76
C ARG A 165 -16.45 18.49 -9.80
N SER A 166 -15.93 17.28 -9.71
CA SER A 166 -14.81 17.00 -8.82
C SER A 166 -13.51 17.63 -9.33
N SER A 167 -12.61 17.93 -8.40
CA SER A 167 -11.26 18.43 -8.74
C SER A 167 -10.39 17.41 -9.50
N GLY A 168 -10.89 16.16 -9.71
CA GLY A 168 -10.11 15.07 -10.31
C GLY A 168 -8.95 14.61 -9.46
N SER A 169 -9.02 14.82 -8.14
CA SER A 169 -7.97 14.44 -7.22
C SER A 169 -8.52 13.84 -5.93
N ILE A 170 -7.73 12.96 -5.33
CA ILE A 170 -7.89 12.43 -3.97
C ILE A 170 -6.69 12.85 -3.13
N ARG A 171 -6.83 12.82 -1.81
CA ARG A 171 -5.76 13.21 -0.89
C ARG A 171 -5.38 12.04 0.02
N SER A 172 -4.07 11.81 0.17
CA SER A 172 -3.52 10.89 1.16
C SER A 172 -3.68 11.42 2.59
N LEU A 173 -3.32 10.62 3.59
CA LEU A 173 -3.38 10.94 5.03
C LEU A 173 -2.79 12.32 5.39
N LYS A 174 -1.68 12.69 4.79
CA LYS A 174 -1.01 14.00 5.03
C LYS A 174 -1.32 15.03 3.92
N GLY A 175 -2.45 14.86 3.21
CA GLY A 175 -2.96 15.86 2.27
C GLY A 175 -2.31 15.88 0.88
N ARG A 176 -1.37 14.98 0.56
CA ARG A 176 -0.77 14.87 -0.78
C ARG A 176 -1.86 14.58 -1.82
N LYS A 177 -1.90 15.37 -2.88
CA LYS A 177 -2.86 15.20 -3.98
C LYS A 177 -2.40 14.12 -4.95
N CYS A 178 -3.25 13.12 -5.17
CA CYS A 178 -3.15 12.15 -6.25
C CYS A 178 -4.10 12.60 -7.36
N ARG A 179 -3.57 13.06 -8.49
CA ARG A 179 -4.34 13.63 -9.61
C ARG A 179 -4.70 12.59 -10.66
N PHE A 180 -5.84 12.78 -11.30
CA PHE A 180 -6.35 11.99 -12.41
C PHE A 180 -6.74 12.95 -13.54
N ASP A 181 -5.73 13.51 -14.19
CA ASP A 181 -5.86 14.61 -15.15
C ASP A 181 -5.92 14.13 -16.61
N LEU A 182 -5.85 12.80 -16.83
CA LEU A 182 -5.96 12.21 -18.16
C LEU A 182 -7.39 11.80 -18.47
N TRP A 183 -7.77 11.93 -19.73
CA TRP A 183 -9.11 11.69 -20.23
C TRP A 183 -9.08 10.82 -21.48
N GLU A 184 -10.17 10.08 -21.69
CA GLU A 184 -10.39 9.21 -22.85
C GLU A 184 -11.88 9.21 -23.24
N PRO A 185 -12.23 8.82 -24.49
CA PRO A 185 -13.61 8.61 -24.85
C PRO A 185 -14.33 7.63 -23.94
N ALA A 186 -15.58 7.88 -23.64
CA ALA A 186 -16.43 7.02 -22.81
C ALA A 186 -17.01 5.84 -23.62
N THR A 187 -16.16 5.16 -24.42
CA THR A 187 -16.52 4.00 -25.24
C THR A 187 -15.89 2.73 -24.67
N PHE A 188 -16.19 1.56 -25.23
CA PHE A 188 -15.58 0.27 -24.86
C PHE A 188 -14.22 0.04 -25.53
N GLU A 189 -13.88 0.82 -26.56
CA GLU A 189 -12.59 0.74 -27.22
C GLU A 189 -11.46 1.29 -26.36
N MET A 190 -10.25 0.73 -26.54
CA MET A 190 -9.07 1.25 -25.87
C MET A 190 -8.57 2.50 -26.58
N HIS A 191 -8.49 3.59 -25.83
CA HIS A 191 -7.96 4.86 -26.31
C HIS A 191 -6.72 5.28 -25.51
N LYS A 192 -5.86 6.06 -26.16
CA LYS A 192 -4.76 6.72 -25.46
C LYS A 192 -5.34 7.78 -24.53
N ALA A 193 -4.99 7.68 -23.25
CA ALA A 193 -5.35 8.68 -22.26
C ALA A 193 -4.53 9.97 -22.48
N LEU A 194 -5.20 11.11 -22.61
CA LEU A 194 -4.63 12.42 -22.96
C LEU A 194 -5.05 13.49 -21.93
N PRO A 195 -4.30 14.58 -21.76
CA PRO A 195 -4.80 15.78 -21.10
C PRO A 195 -6.12 16.24 -21.73
N LYS A 196 -7.02 16.83 -20.92
CA LYS A 196 -8.40 17.12 -21.35
C LYS A 196 -8.48 17.92 -22.66
N ALA A 197 -7.66 18.96 -22.81
CA ALA A 197 -7.63 19.78 -24.02
C ALA A 197 -7.21 18.98 -25.25
N GLU A 198 -6.18 18.16 -25.12
CA GLU A 198 -5.70 17.27 -26.19
C GLU A 198 -6.74 16.16 -26.53
N ALA A 199 -7.43 15.62 -25.54
CA ALA A 199 -8.49 14.65 -25.77
C ALA A 199 -9.66 15.25 -26.55
N ILE A 200 -10.03 16.51 -26.23
CA ILE A 200 -11.06 17.25 -26.99
C ILE A 200 -10.60 17.51 -28.43
N ALA A 201 -9.36 17.93 -28.63
CA ALA A 201 -8.80 18.17 -29.95
C ALA A 201 -8.75 16.87 -30.81
N ALA A 202 -8.35 15.76 -30.19
CA ALA A 202 -8.21 14.46 -30.87
C ALA A 202 -9.55 13.79 -31.21
N HIS A 203 -10.57 13.94 -30.36
CA HIS A 203 -11.83 13.19 -30.49
C HIS A 203 -13.06 14.05 -30.80
N GLY A 204 -12.88 15.38 -30.85
CA GLY A 204 -13.95 16.34 -31.12
C GLY A 204 -14.68 16.81 -29.85
N PRO A 205 -15.26 18.04 -29.90
CA PRO A 205 -15.87 18.70 -28.75
C PRO A 205 -17.18 18.06 -28.27
N THR A 206 -17.84 17.27 -29.13
CA THR A 206 -19.10 16.58 -28.81
C THR A 206 -18.90 15.18 -28.26
N THR A 207 -17.66 14.67 -28.30
CA THR A 207 -17.36 13.34 -27.77
C THR A 207 -17.45 13.33 -26.25
N ARG A 208 -18.25 12.41 -25.69
CA ARG A 208 -18.33 12.20 -24.26
C ARG A 208 -17.01 11.64 -23.76
N LEU A 209 -16.30 12.42 -22.94
CA LEU A 209 -15.06 12.03 -22.29
C LEU A 209 -15.27 11.58 -20.85
N LYS A 210 -14.48 10.60 -20.41
CA LYS A 210 -14.37 10.17 -19.00
C LYS A 210 -12.92 10.32 -18.51
N ARG A 211 -12.73 10.46 -17.20
CA ARG A 211 -11.38 10.41 -16.62
C ARG A 211 -10.81 9.00 -16.73
N SER A 212 -9.56 8.91 -17.19
CA SER A 212 -8.84 7.65 -17.32
C SER A 212 -8.27 7.19 -15.98
N TYR A 213 -8.08 5.87 -15.87
CA TYR A 213 -7.42 5.22 -14.73
C TYR A 213 -8.10 5.39 -13.37
N THR A 214 -9.36 5.80 -13.30
CA THR A 214 -10.11 6.00 -12.05
C THR A 214 -10.21 4.70 -11.22
N TYR A 215 -10.17 3.54 -11.87
CA TYR A 215 -10.12 2.23 -11.21
C TYR A 215 -8.88 2.02 -10.33
N LYS A 216 -7.79 2.79 -10.56
CA LYS A 216 -6.58 2.78 -9.73
C LYS A 216 -6.67 3.72 -8.51
N ALA A 217 -7.81 4.36 -8.29
CA ALA A 217 -7.93 5.42 -7.29
C ALA A 217 -7.63 4.93 -5.87
N LEU A 218 -8.24 3.83 -5.45
CA LEU A 218 -8.01 3.26 -4.11
C LEU A 218 -6.54 2.86 -3.93
N ASN A 219 -5.97 2.17 -4.89
CA ASN A 219 -4.56 1.80 -4.86
C ASN A 219 -3.63 3.02 -4.70
N ARG A 220 -3.85 4.07 -5.52
CA ARG A 220 -3.05 5.32 -5.41
C ARG A 220 -3.23 6.00 -4.06
N LEU A 221 -4.45 6.00 -3.51
CA LEU A 221 -4.74 6.56 -2.20
C LEU A 221 -3.96 5.83 -1.11
N ILE A 222 -4.03 4.50 -1.10
CA ILE A 222 -3.37 3.66 -0.10
C ILE A 222 -1.85 3.77 -0.21
N GLN A 223 -1.26 3.62 -1.40
CA GLN A 223 0.19 3.75 -1.59
C GLN A 223 0.71 5.15 -1.24
N ALA A 224 -0.03 6.21 -1.59
CA ALA A 224 0.37 7.56 -1.22
C ALA A 224 0.25 7.80 0.28
N SER A 225 -0.67 7.14 0.95
CA SER A 225 -0.82 7.19 2.40
C SER A 225 0.24 6.38 3.12
N ALA A 226 0.62 5.22 2.59
CA ALA A 226 1.76 4.44 3.07
C ALA A 226 3.05 5.28 3.05
N ALA A 227 3.35 5.93 1.92
CA ALA A 227 4.47 6.86 1.83
C ALA A 227 4.34 8.07 2.79
N ALA A 228 3.10 8.50 3.08
CA ALA A 228 2.82 9.57 4.03
C ALA A 228 2.89 9.11 5.50
N MET A 229 3.03 7.83 5.78
CA MET A 229 3.35 7.28 7.10
C MET A 229 4.86 7.07 7.27
N THR A 230 5.52 6.43 6.33
CA THR A 230 6.96 6.14 6.40
C THR A 230 7.80 7.42 6.49
N LYS A 231 7.40 8.51 5.81
CA LYS A 231 8.18 9.75 5.82
C LYS A 231 8.16 10.50 7.16
N PRO A 232 7.02 10.72 7.84
CA PRO A 232 7.01 11.22 9.21
C PRO A 232 7.79 10.32 10.16
N ALA A 233 7.62 8.99 10.08
CA ALA A 233 8.39 8.05 10.89
C ALA A 233 9.92 8.26 10.73
N MET A 234 10.41 8.47 9.49
CA MET A 234 11.81 8.83 9.27
C MET A 234 12.21 10.15 9.93
N VAL A 235 11.32 11.13 9.95
CA VAL A 235 11.59 12.42 10.62
C VAL A 235 11.65 12.22 12.12
N ASP A 236 10.66 11.53 12.70
CA ASP A 236 10.56 11.33 14.14
C ASP A 236 11.78 10.55 14.70
N VAL A 237 12.23 9.51 14.00
CA VAL A 237 13.44 8.78 14.40
C VAL A 237 14.71 9.62 14.24
N CYS A 238 14.80 10.46 13.20
CA CYS A 238 15.93 11.38 13.03
C CYS A 238 15.95 12.47 14.12
N GLU A 239 14.79 12.99 14.53
CA GLU A 239 14.68 13.94 15.62
C GLU A 239 15.02 13.31 16.98
N ALA A 240 14.82 12.01 17.14
CA ALA A 240 15.27 11.23 18.29
C ALA A 240 16.79 10.97 18.32
N GLY A 241 17.50 11.28 17.24
CA GLY A 241 18.95 11.16 17.12
C GLY A 241 19.43 9.95 16.30
N ASP A 242 18.51 9.16 15.76
CA ASP A 242 18.83 7.97 14.98
C ASP A 242 18.65 8.19 13.48
N ILE A 243 19.61 7.73 12.69
CA ILE A 243 19.59 7.89 11.24
C ILE A 243 19.35 6.52 10.59
N PRO A 244 18.26 6.36 9.80
CA PRO A 244 18.06 5.13 9.05
C PRO A 244 19.19 4.87 8.06
N LEU A 245 19.80 3.69 8.10
CA LEU A 245 20.83 3.26 7.14
C LEU A 245 20.24 3.01 5.76
N LEU A 246 19.05 2.39 5.71
CA LEU A 246 18.30 2.10 4.49
C LEU A 246 16.81 2.35 4.70
N GLN A 247 16.14 2.69 3.61
CA GLN A 247 14.66 2.70 3.54
C GLN A 247 14.24 1.84 2.35
N ILE A 248 13.46 0.79 2.59
CA ILE A 248 13.00 -0.15 1.58
C ILE A 248 11.49 -0.29 1.73
N HIS A 249 10.73 0.35 0.85
CA HIS A 249 9.27 0.39 0.88
C HIS A 249 8.72 0.97 2.19
N ASP A 250 8.30 0.12 3.10
CA ASP A 250 7.75 0.36 4.44
C ASP A 250 8.74 0.00 5.57
N GLU A 251 9.89 -0.60 5.22
CA GLU A 251 10.97 -0.95 6.14
C GLU A 251 11.96 0.21 6.31
N LEU A 252 12.39 0.44 7.54
CA LEU A 252 13.56 1.25 7.89
C LEU A 252 14.60 0.37 8.58
N ALA A 253 15.84 0.44 8.12
CA ALA A 253 16.95 -0.30 8.72
C ALA A 253 17.85 0.63 9.53
N PHE A 254 18.32 0.15 10.67
CA PHE A 254 19.11 0.91 11.64
C PHE A 254 20.33 0.11 12.15
N SER A 255 21.27 0.85 12.70
CA SER A 255 22.33 0.34 13.55
C SER A 255 21.96 0.57 15.01
N VAL A 256 21.58 -0.50 15.73
CA VAL A 256 21.05 -0.39 17.11
C VAL A 256 22.03 -0.97 18.15
N GLU A 257 21.96 -0.46 19.37
CA GLU A 257 22.76 -0.95 20.48
C GLU A 257 22.27 -2.30 21.00
N ASP A 258 20.94 -2.42 21.13
CA ASP A 258 20.28 -3.60 21.65
C ASP A 258 18.81 -3.67 21.19
N LYS A 259 18.09 -4.68 21.66
CA LYS A 259 16.66 -4.88 21.36
C LYS A 259 15.79 -3.72 21.87
N ARG A 260 16.10 -3.13 23.03
CA ARG A 260 15.33 -2.00 23.59
C ARG A 260 15.42 -0.77 22.69
N HIS A 261 16.61 -0.52 22.12
CA HIS A 261 16.80 0.55 21.16
C HIS A 261 15.92 0.33 19.91
N ALA A 262 15.90 -0.88 19.36
CA ALA A 262 15.02 -1.21 18.22
C ALA A 262 13.53 -1.08 18.57
N GLU A 263 13.10 -1.49 19.75
CA GLU A 263 11.73 -1.34 20.25
C GLU A 263 11.33 0.13 20.40
N MET A 264 12.23 0.98 20.88
CA MET A 264 12.01 2.44 20.96
C MET A 264 11.81 3.05 19.58
N LEU A 265 12.63 2.67 18.59
CA LEU A 265 12.49 3.14 17.20
C LEU A 265 11.19 2.65 16.56
N ALA A 266 10.82 1.39 16.77
CA ALA A 266 9.54 0.85 16.32
C ALA A 266 8.36 1.62 16.92
N HIS A 267 8.41 1.96 18.21
CA HIS A 267 7.38 2.75 18.86
C HIS A 267 7.25 4.16 18.26
N LEU A 268 8.35 4.82 17.90
CA LEU A 268 8.32 6.11 17.19
C LEU A 268 7.65 5.96 15.82
N MET A 269 8.00 4.90 15.06
CA MET A 269 7.40 4.64 13.76
C MET A 269 5.89 4.38 13.86
N GLU A 270 5.46 3.55 14.82
CA GLU A 270 4.05 3.22 15.05
C GLU A 270 3.19 4.45 15.36
N ASN A 271 3.76 5.44 16.04
CA ASN A 271 3.06 6.65 16.50
C ASN A 271 3.22 7.86 15.56
N ALA A 272 4.02 7.77 14.50
CA ALA A 272 4.26 8.87 13.57
C ALA A 272 3.00 9.37 12.84
N VAL A 273 2.02 8.50 12.64
CA VAL A 273 0.72 8.84 12.04
C VAL A 273 -0.38 8.01 12.69
N GLU A 274 -1.36 8.68 13.28
CA GLU A 274 -2.52 8.04 13.89
C GLU A 274 -3.50 7.51 12.83
N LEU A 275 -3.91 6.26 12.98
CA LEU A 275 -5.00 5.62 12.25
C LEU A 275 -6.15 5.23 13.19
N THR A 276 -7.29 4.86 12.64
CA THR A 276 -8.42 4.29 13.41
C THR A 276 -8.16 2.86 13.91
N VAL A 277 -7.10 2.26 13.43
CA VAL A 277 -6.55 0.96 13.87
C VAL A 277 -5.12 1.15 14.33
N PRO A 278 -4.62 0.41 15.32
CA PRO A 278 -3.26 0.54 15.80
C PRO A 278 -2.28 0.20 14.66
N ASN A 279 -1.19 0.99 14.56
CA ASN A 279 -0.05 0.56 13.76
C ASN A 279 0.75 -0.48 14.54
N HIS A 280 1.49 -1.31 13.82
CA HIS A 280 2.42 -2.27 14.38
C HIS A 280 3.64 -2.38 13.48
N CYS A 281 4.82 -2.51 14.08
CA CYS A 281 6.07 -2.74 13.38
C CYS A 281 6.65 -4.09 13.78
N ASP A 282 7.01 -4.90 12.80
CA ASP A 282 7.79 -6.11 13.01
C ASP A 282 9.27 -5.74 13.08
N ILE A 283 10.01 -6.36 13.99
CA ILE A 283 11.41 -6.06 14.26
C ILE A 283 12.25 -7.31 14.02
N GLU A 284 13.18 -7.24 13.08
CA GLU A 284 14.20 -8.25 12.86
C GLU A 284 15.57 -7.71 13.30
N ILE A 285 16.32 -8.48 14.10
CA ILE A 285 17.64 -8.06 14.61
C ILE A 285 18.67 -9.14 14.29
N GLY A 286 19.89 -8.73 13.93
CA GLY A 286 21.00 -9.64 13.65
C GLY A 286 22.32 -8.93 13.45
N PRO A 287 23.39 -9.71 13.20
CA PRO A 287 24.73 -9.16 12.96
C PRO A 287 24.86 -8.49 11.59
N SER A 288 23.93 -8.76 10.68
CA SER A 288 23.84 -8.16 9.35
C SER A 288 22.38 -8.16 8.87
N TRP A 289 22.07 -7.44 7.80
CA TRP A 289 20.72 -7.48 7.21
C TRP A 289 20.31 -8.91 6.75
N GLY A 290 21.24 -9.69 6.22
CA GLY A 290 20.95 -11.05 5.76
C GLY A 290 20.81 -12.10 6.87
N GLU A 291 21.15 -11.74 8.10
CA GLU A 291 21.08 -12.59 9.29
C GLU A 291 20.14 -12.05 10.37
N ALA A 292 19.44 -10.96 10.07
CA ALA A 292 18.39 -10.44 10.92
C ALA A 292 17.19 -11.40 10.94
N VAL A 293 16.68 -11.67 12.12
CA VAL A 293 15.53 -12.55 12.37
C VAL A 293 14.54 -11.88 13.32
N GLU A 294 13.29 -12.26 13.23
CA GLU A 294 12.23 -11.82 14.15
C GLU A 294 12.53 -12.32 15.57
N ASN A 295 12.52 -11.40 16.54
CA ASN A 295 12.83 -11.64 17.94
C ASN A 295 11.60 -11.53 18.85
#